data_9886bbee0d50fc605eac5b609fc8504a
#
_entry.id   9886bbee0d50fc605eac5b609fc8504a
#
_cell.length_a   1.000
_cell.length_b   1.000
_cell.length_c   1.000
_cell.angle_alpha   90.00
_cell.angle_beta   90.00
_cell.angle_gamma   90.00
#
_symmetry.space_group_name_H-M   'P 1'
#
loop_
_entity.id
_entity.type
_entity.pdbx_description
1 polymer ?
#
loop_
_entity_poly.entity_id
_entity_poly.type
_entity_poly.pdbx_seq_one_letter_code
_entity_poly.pdbx_strand_id
1 'polypeptide(L)'
;MTFMKLCGLSLETLYFEDYLSFLTEVLELELQELTDISMRLDLNQTWLEIKKAPVQGNQATSCIEFSLSALEYEALKHKVSFFYYRKGPSRFLLLDVADDLCRLLDPDGRVWRFAAIELGRNISISEQNL
;
A
#
# COMPACT_ATOMS: atom_id res chain seq x y z
N MET A 1 -15.12 0.91 -25.00
CA MET A 1 -15.01 1.53 -23.67
C MET A 1 -15.57 0.59 -22.62
N THR A 2 -14.92 0.48 -21.50
CA THR A 2 -15.44 -0.33 -20.40
C THR A 2 -15.98 0.56 -19.29
N PHE A 3 -17.05 0.08 -18.62
CA PHE A 3 -17.62 0.79 -17.49
C PHE A 3 -17.35 0.09 -16.16
N MET A 4 -16.46 -0.89 -16.19
CA MET A 4 -16.08 -1.59 -14.98
C MET A 4 -15.31 -0.67 -14.04
N LYS A 5 -15.55 -0.84 -12.74
CA LYS A 5 -14.88 -0.09 -11.71
C LYS A 5 -14.47 -1.05 -10.61
N LEU A 6 -13.23 -0.93 -10.16
CA LEU A 6 -12.78 -1.70 -9.02
C LEU A 6 -13.38 -1.11 -7.75
N CYS A 7 -14.20 -1.90 -7.06
CA CYS A 7 -14.84 -1.43 -5.83
C CYS A 7 -14.01 -1.69 -4.59
N GLY A 8 -13.25 -2.77 -4.59
CA GLY A 8 -12.43 -3.09 -3.43
C GLY A 8 -11.48 -4.24 -3.68
N LEU A 9 -10.61 -4.46 -2.71
CA LEU A 9 -9.61 -5.50 -2.72
C LEU A 9 -9.58 -6.15 -1.35
N SER A 10 -9.55 -7.48 -1.31
CA SER A 10 -9.48 -8.24 -0.06
C SER A 10 -8.20 -9.06 -0.03
N LEU A 11 -7.46 -8.96 1.05
CA LEU A 11 -6.21 -9.69 1.25
C LEU A 11 -6.27 -10.49 2.55
N GLU A 12 -5.60 -11.62 2.58
CA GLU A 12 -5.49 -12.43 3.79
C GLU A 12 -4.08 -12.37 4.34
N THR A 13 -3.94 -12.40 5.65
CA THR A 13 -2.63 -12.34 6.29
C THR A 13 -2.61 -13.09 7.62
N LEU A 14 -1.44 -13.63 7.96
CA LEU A 14 -1.17 -14.16 9.30
C LEU A 14 -0.69 -13.05 10.25
N TYR A 15 -0.42 -11.85 9.72
CA TYR A 15 0.20 -10.77 10.47
C TYR A 15 -0.72 -9.56 10.55
N PHE A 16 -1.93 -9.82 11.04
CA PHE A 16 -3.01 -8.82 11.07
C PHE A 16 -2.61 -7.53 11.79
N GLU A 17 -1.95 -7.66 12.94
CA GLU A 17 -1.57 -6.49 13.74
C GLU A 17 -0.53 -5.63 13.04
N ASP A 18 0.40 -6.25 12.31
CA ASP A 18 1.38 -5.51 11.54
C ASP A 18 0.70 -4.70 10.43
N TYR A 19 -0.30 -5.30 9.78
CA TYR A 19 -1.08 -4.57 8.77
C TYR A 19 -1.86 -3.43 9.39
N LEU A 20 -2.51 -3.66 10.52
CA LEU A 20 -3.28 -2.61 11.18
C LEU A 20 -2.39 -1.42 11.50
N SER A 21 -1.24 -1.68 12.09
CA SER A 21 -0.29 -0.63 12.44
C SER A 21 0.21 0.11 11.20
N PHE A 22 0.63 -0.61 10.17
CA PHE A 22 1.18 0.02 8.98
C PHE A 22 0.14 0.83 8.22
N LEU A 23 -1.04 0.25 8.01
CA LEU A 23 -2.08 0.91 7.22
C LEU A 23 -2.65 2.14 7.90
N THR A 24 -2.77 2.12 9.23
CA THR A 24 -3.34 3.26 9.95
C THR A 24 -2.29 4.28 10.36
N GLU A 25 -1.10 3.86 10.74
CA GLU A 25 -0.08 4.79 11.23
C GLU A 25 0.80 5.36 10.11
N VAL A 26 1.14 4.57 9.12
CA VAL A 26 2.01 5.04 8.03
C VAL A 26 1.20 5.57 6.87
N LEU A 27 0.28 4.77 6.34
CA LEU A 27 -0.53 5.19 5.20
C LEU A 27 -1.69 6.08 5.61
N GLU A 28 -2.01 6.12 6.90
CA GLU A 28 -3.10 6.93 7.45
C GLU A 28 -4.43 6.71 6.75
N LEU A 29 -4.69 5.46 6.38
CA LEU A 29 -5.96 5.11 5.78
C LEU A 29 -7.06 5.14 6.84
N GLU A 30 -8.23 5.60 6.44
CA GLU A 30 -9.36 5.67 7.34
C GLU A 30 -9.94 4.31 7.58
N LEU A 31 -10.00 3.91 8.84
CA LEU A 31 -10.53 2.62 9.25
C LEU A 31 -12.06 2.72 9.28
N GLN A 32 -12.73 1.93 8.45
CA GLN A 32 -14.19 1.93 8.37
C GLN A 32 -14.82 0.88 9.27
N GLU A 33 -14.16 -0.26 9.41
CA GLU A 33 -14.67 -1.34 10.22
C GLU A 33 -13.50 -2.16 10.75
N LEU A 34 -13.61 -2.59 12.00
CA LEU A 34 -12.60 -3.43 12.64
C LEU A 34 -13.28 -4.48 13.48
N THR A 35 -12.96 -5.75 13.21
CA THR A 35 -13.41 -6.88 14.01
C THR A 35 -12.18 -7.67 14.46
N ASP A 36 -12.41 -8.77 15.18
CA ASP A 36 -11.30 -9.62 15.63
C ASP A 36 -10.57 -10.29 14.49
N ILE A 37 -11.22 -10.44 13.33
CA ILE A 37 -10.69 -11.23 12.21
C ILE A 37 -10.55 -10.45 10.92
N SER A 38 -11.00 -9.18 10.89
CA SER A 38 -10.93 -8.40 9.65
C SER A 38 -10.92 -6.92 9.95
N MET A 39 -10.41 -6.16 8.98
CA MET A 39 -10.52 -4.71 8.97
C MET A 39 -10.86 -4.25 7.57
N ARG A 40 -11.56 -3.14 7.47
CA ARG A 40 -11.88 -2.51 6.18
C ARG A 40 -11.47 -1.05 6.26
N LEU A 41 -10.74 -0.61 5.24
CA LEU A 41 -10.21 0.74 5.18
C LEU A 41 -10.64 1.42 3.89
N ASP A 42 -10.75 2.74 3.94
CA ASP A 42 -11.14 3.53 2.79
C ASP A 42 -9.93 3.83 1.91
N LEU A 43 -10.08 3.63 0.60
CA LEU A 43 -9.05 3.92 -0.39
C LEU A 43 -9.61 4.83 -1.47
N ASN A 44 -10.22 5.94 -1.07
CA ASN A 44 -10.73 6.92 -2.02
C ASN A 44 -11.60 6.28 -3.10
N GLN A 45 -12.86 6.02 -2.78
CA GLN A 45 -13.87 5.41 -3.65
C GLN A 45 -13.71 3.90 -3.86
N THR A 46 -12.71 3.31 -3.26
CA THR A 46 -12.58 1.86 -3.18
C THR A 46 -12.31 1.50 -1.72
N TRP A 47 -12.36 0.22 -1.42
CA TRP A 47 -12.04 -0.22 -0.06
C TRP A 47 -10.97 -1.29 -0.11
N LEU A 48 -10.22 -1.37 0.99
CA LEU A 48 -9.24 -2.42 1.21
C LEU A 48 -9.66 -3.20 2.44
N GLU A 49 -9.77 -4.50 2.31
CA GLU A 49 -10.12 -5.38 3.42
C GLU A 49 -8.95 -6.31 3.72
N ILE A 50 -8.56 -6.39 4.98
CA ILE A 50 -7.53 -7.32 5.43
C ILE A 50 -8.19 -8.31 6.36
N LYS A 51 -8.05 -9.59 6.06
CA LYS A 51 -8.63 -10.67 6.86
C LYS A 51 -7.53 -11.53 7.46
N LYS A 52 -7.75 -12.03 8.65
CA LYS A 52 -6.85 -13.01 9.24
C LYS A 52 -6.93 -14.31 8.48
N ALA A 53 -5.78 -14.83 8.07
CA ALA A 53 -5.72 -16.15 7.48
C ALA A 53 -5.79 -17.19 8.59
N PRO A 54 -6.58 -18.26 8.41
CA PRO A 54 -6.69 -19.29 9.45
C PRO A 54 -5.44 -20.13 9.61
N VAL A 55 -4.71 -20.37 8.52
CA VAL A 55 -3.49 -21.15 8.53
C VAL A 55 -2.52 -20.56 7.53
N GLN A 56 -1.24 -20.87 7.68
CA GLN A 56 -0.24 -20.39 6.73
C GLN A 56 -0.46 -21.06 5.38
N GLY A 57 -0.65 -20.23 4.36
CA GLY A 57 -0.80 -20.69 3.00
C GLY A 57 0.46 -20.44 2.20
N ASN A 58 0.33 -20.49 0.89
CA ASN A 58 1.44 -20.17 -0.01
C ASN A 58 1.78 -18.70 0.09
N GLN A 59 3.07 -18.42 -0.05
CA GLN A 59 3.53 -17.04 -0.07
C GLN A 59 2.96 -16.32 -1.27
N ALA A 60 2.50 -15.10 -1.06
CA ALA A 60 1.96 -14.29 -2.13
C ALA A 60 3.08 -13.78 -3.05
N THR A 61 2.75 -13.62 -4.33
CA THR A 61 3.71 -13.10 -5.32
C THR A 61 3.16 -11.88 -6.05
N SER A 62 2.04 -11.36 -5.60
CA SER A 62 1.38 -10.23 -6.25
C SER A 62 2.05 -8.90 -5.91
N CYS A 63 1.74 -7.92 -6.73
CA CYS A 63 2.20 -6.55 -6.52
C CYS A 63 0.98 -5.64 -6.47
N ILE A 64 0.98 -4.70 -5.52
CA ILE A 64 -0.08 -3.72 -5.38
C ILE A 64 0.57 -2.36 -5.60
N GLU A 65 0.06 -1.61 -6.56
CA GLU A 65 0.65 -0.31 -6.87
C GLU A 65 -0.35 0.81 -6.61
N PHE A 66 0.13 1.86 -5.95
CA PHE A 66 -0.62 3.06 -5.66
C PHE A 66 0.00 4.24 -6.38
N SER A 67 -0.85 5.12 -6.90
CA SER A 67 -0.43 6.35 -7.54
C SER A 67 -0.69 7.51 -6.60
N LEU A 68 0.31 8.36 -6.42
CA LEU A 68 0.24 9.49 -5.51
C LEU A 68 0.67 10.76 -6.24
N SER A 69 0.11 11.89 -5.83
CA SER A 69 0.63 13.17 -6.30
C SER A 69 2.03 13.36 -5.73
N ALA A 70 2.80 14.28 -6.31
CA ALA A 70 4.14 14.57 -5.81
C ALA A 70 4.13 14.97 -4.34
N LEU A 71 3.14 15.76 -3.95
CA LEU A 71 3.02 16.22 -2.57
C LEU A 71 2.68 15.08 -1.63
N GLU A 72 1.74 14.23 -2.03
CA GLU A 72 1.38 13.06 -1.24
C GLU A 72 2.54 12.08 -1.11
N TYR A 73 3.31 11.93 -2.17
CA TYR A 73 4.47 11.05 -2.15
C TYR A 73 5.53 11.54 -1.18
N GLU A 74 5.80 12.85 -1.17
CA GLU A 74 6.76 13.40 -0.22
C GLU A 74 6.31 13.19 1.22
N ALA A 75 5.04 13.36 1.49
CA ALA A 75 4.48 13.09 2.81
C ALA A 75 4.66 11.61 3.18
N LEU A 76 4.40 10.71 2.24
CA LEU A 76 4.57 9.28 2.47
C LEU A 76 6.03 8.93 2.77
N LYS A 77 6.97 9.50 2.02
CA LYS A 77 8.39 9.26 2.26
C LYS A 77 8.79 9.62 3.69
N HIS A 78 8.32 10.76 4.16
CA HIS A 78 8.62 11.18 5.53
C HIS A 78 8.04 10.23 6.55
N LYS A 79 6.81 9.79 6.34
CA LYS A 79 6.13 8.87 7.26
C LYS A 79 6.80 7.50 7.30
N VAL A 80 7.17 6.99 6.13
CA VAL A 80 7.86 5.70 6.03
C VAL A 80 9.21 5.78 6.73
N SER A 81 9.97 6.83 6.46
CA SER A 81 11.29 7.01 7.09
C SER A 81 11.16 7.10 8.60
N PHE A 82 10.19 7.87 9.09
CA PHE A 82 9.96 8.05 10.50
C PHE A 82 9.53 6.74 11.17
N PHE A 83 8.65 5.99 10.51
CA PHE A 83 8.15 4.72 11.01
C PHE A 83 9.29 3.73 11.24
N TYR A 84 10.17 3.57 10.25
CA TYR A 84 11.28 2.63 10.36
C TYR A 84 12.36 3.12 11.32
N TYR A 85 12.54 4.42 11.44
CA TYR A 85 13.49 4.97 12.39
C TYR A 85 13.00 4.76 13.83
N ARG A 86 11.72 4.98 14.08
CA ARG A 86 11.16 4.98 15.43
C ARG A 86 10.77 3.60 15.93
N LYS A 87 10.12 2.81 15.08
CA LYS A 87 9.58 1.52 15.47
C LYS A 87 10.62 0.41 15.50
N GLY A 88 11.72 0.60 14.80
CA GLY A 88 12.71 -0.44 14.66
C GLY A 88 12.22 -1.53 13.71
N PRO A 89 12.62 -2.79 13.94
CA PRO A 89 12.27 -3.87 13.02
C PRO A 89 10.77 -4.01 12.87
N SER A 90 10.32 -4.17 11.63
CA SER A 90 8.93 -4.37 11.28
C SER A 90 8.86 -5.53 10.29
N ARG A 91 7.72 -6.22 10.25
CA ARG A 91 7.52 -7.26 9.26
C ARG A 91 7.27 -6.71 7.87
N PHE A 92 6.90 -5.44 7.77
CA PHE A 92 6.92 -4.74 6.49
C PHE A 92 8.36 -4.29 6.25
N LEU A 93 8.96 -4.78 5.18
CA LEU A 93 10.37 -4.50 4.88
C LEU A 93 10.47 -3.43 3.81
N LEU A 94 11.27 -2.41 4.08
CA LEU A 94 11.51 -1.36 3.11
C LEU A 94 12.52 -1.87 2.08
N LEU A 95 12.09 -1.96 0.81
CA LEU A 95 12.96 -2.43 -0.26
C LEU A 95 13.78 -1.28 -0.82
N ASP A 96 13.13 -0.17 -1.17
CA ASP A 96 13.85 1.02 -1.61
C ASP A 96 12.96 2.25 -1.53
N VAL A 97 13.61 3.42 -1.47
CA VAL A 97 12.94 4.72 -1.52
C VAL A 97 13.75 5.59 -2.48
N ALA A 98 13.11 5.97 -3.58
CA ALA A 98 13.71 6.88 -4.56
C ALA A 98 12.90 8.18 -4.58
N ASP A 99 13.26 9.08 -5.48
CA ASP A 99 12.57 10.38 -5.55
C ASP A 99 11.11 10.25 -5.97
N ASP A 100 10.77 9.21 -6.73
CA ASP A 100 9.44 9.05 -7.28
C ASP A 100 8.84 7.66 -7.09
N LEU A 101 9.52 6.79 -6.37
CA LEU A 101 9.05 5.43 -6.15
C LEU A 101 9.52 4.89 -4.82
N CYS A 102 8.59 4.31 -4.07
CA CYS A 102 8.89 3.63 -2.82
C CYS A 102 8.32 2.22 -2.91
N ARG A 103 9.09 1.22 -2.52
CA ARG A 103 8.65 -0.16 -2.52
C ARG A 103 8.83 -0.80 -1.17
N LEU A 104 7.82 -1.55 -0.77
CA LEU A 104 7.82 -2.28 0.49
C LEU A 104 7.44 -3.72 0.22
N LEU A 105 7.96 -4.63 1.02
CA LEU A 105 7.58 -6.03 0.99
C LEU A 105 6.74 -6.28 2.24
N ASP A 106 5.51 -6.76 2.05
CA ASP A 106 4.67 -7.04 3.20
C ASP A 106 5.03 -8.39 3.83
N PRO A 107 4.49 -8.69 5.01
CA PRO A 107 4.85 -9.94 5.69
C PRO A 107 4.47 -11.20 4.93
N ASP A 108 3.55 -11.11 3.99
CA ASP A 108 3.08 -12.26 3.21
C ASP A 108 3.75 -12.38 1.85
N GLY A 109 4.69 -11.49 1.53
CA GLY A 109 5.46 -11.57 0.30
C GLY A 109 4.95 -10.73 -0.85
N ARG A 110 3.92 -9.89 -0.63
CA ARG A 110 3.45 -8.98 -1.67
C ARG A 110 4.32 -7.75 -1.71
N VAL A 111 4.55 -7.23 -2.92
CA VAL A 111 5.25 -5.96 -3.09
C VAL A 111 4.22 -4.83 -3.15
N TRP A 112 4.45 -3.81 -2.35
CA TRP A 112 3.61 -2.60 -2.33
C TRP A 112 4.44 -1.48 -2.93
N ARG A 113 3.97 -0.93 -4.06
CA ARG A 113 4.64 0.13 -4.78
C ARG A 113 3.85 1.41 -4.66
N PHE A 114 4.56 2.50 -4.31
CA PHE A 114 3.95 3.82 -4.21
C PHE A 114 4.69 4.72 -5.19
N ALA A 115 4.01 5.11 -6.26
CA ALA A 115 4.63 5.86 -7.34
C ALA A 115 4.10 7.30 -7.36
N ALA A 116 5.02 8.25 -7.44
CA ALA A 116 4.66 9.65 -7.58
C ALA A 116 4.30 9.92 -9.03
N ILE A 117 3.18 10.61 -9.24
CA ILE A 117 2.72 10.98 -10.57
C ILE A 117 2.73 12.49 -10.70
N GLU A 118 3.45 12.99 -11.69
CA GLU A 118 3.41 14.41 -12.08
C GLU A 118 2.63 14.52 -13.36
N LEU A 119 1.77 15.51 -13.44
CA LEU A 119 0.93 15.69 -14.61
C LEU A 119 1.75 15.78 -15.91
N GLY A 120 2.81 16.57 -15.90
CA GLY A 120 3.66 16.69 -17.06
C GLY A 120 4.39 15.39 -17.38
N ARG A 121 4.78 14.64 -16.35
CA ARG A 121 5.48 13.38 -16.52
C ARG A 121 4.58 12.33 -17.17
N ASN A 122 3.33 12.24 -16.74
CA ASN A 122 2.39 11.31 -17.34
C ASN A 122 2.21 11.56 -18.83
N ILE A 123 2.10 12.82 -19.20
CA ILE A 123 1.98 13.20 -20.61
C ILE A 123 3.26 12.82 -21.35
N SER A 124 4.41 13.10 -20.77
CA SER A 124 5.68 12.78 -21.40
C SER A 124 5.85 11.29 -21.64
N ILE A 125 5.45 10.47 -20.69
CA ILE A 125 5.52 9.03 -20.83
C ILE A 125 4.67 8.56 -21.99
N SER A 126 3.48 9.11 -22.12
CA SER A 126 2.60 8.78 -23.24
C SER A 126 3.24 9.13 -24.57
N GLU A 127 3.89 10.28 -24.66
CA GLU A 127 4.57 10.71 -25.85
C GLU A 127 5.75 9.79 -26.20
N GLN A 128 6.49 9.37 -25.18
CA GLN A 128 7.64 8.51 -25.38
C GLN A 128 7.26 7.14 -25.91
N ASN A 129 6.06 6.72 -25.69
CA ASN A 129 5.59 5.43 -26.15
C ASN A 129 5.10 5.46 -27.61
N LEU A 130 5.17 6.58 -28.24
CA LEU A 130 4.77 6.74 -29.64
C LEU A 130 5.86 6.34 -30.64
#